data_0107131f2c1b6386769f1514bf101c0c
#
_entry.id   0107131f2c1b6386769f1514bf101c0c
#
_cell.length_a   1.000
_cell.length_b   1.000
_cell.length_c   1.000
_cell.angle_alpha   90.00
_cell.angle_beta   90.00
_cell.angle_gamma   90.00
#
_symmetry.space_group_name_H-M   'P 1'
#
loop_
_entity.id
_entity.type
_entity.pdbx_description
1 polymer ?
#
loop_
_entity_poly.entity_id
_entity_poly.type
_entity_poly.pdbx_seq_one_letter_code
_entity_poly.pdbx_strand_id
1 'polypeptide(L)'
;MPSESVIQVALPVPLPGCFDYRLPAGSTAPPRGARVQVPFGRRTLVGLVHDHQPSQFAKLKSVQRILDQEAVIDPALYTLCERAARYYHHPLGEVLGFVLPALLRQGQPARAGGEVRWRLTDRGHHVSDDRLTRAPRQLQALGVLKDHPDGLTPAMLEALSVSRPALQALRDKEWAERVELQPETADTPADVLAEPALSANLEQRAAIHAIVDAEGFQPFLLDGVTGSGKTEVYL
;
A
#
# COMPACT_ATOMS: atom_id res chain seq x y z
N MET A 1 -17.90 14.96 -31.87
CA MET A 1 -17.97 13.68 -31.13
C MET A 1 -16.92 13.77 -30.06
N PRO A 2 -17.21 13.66 -28.75
CA PRO A 2 -16.17 13.53 -27.75
C PRO A 2 -15.37 12.28 -28.10
N SER A 3 -14.06 12.40 -28.28
CA SER A 3 -13.17 11.28 -28.56
C SER A 3 -13.26 10.34 -27.36
N GLU A 4 -13.76 9.12 -27.60
CA GLU A 4 -13.77 8.07 -26.59
C GLU A 4 -12.32 7.80 -26.17
N SER A 5 -12.00 8.14 -24.93
CA SER A 5 -10.65 7.90 -24.40
C SER A 5 -10.44 6.41 -24.16
N VAL A 6 -9.43 5.87 -24.81
CA VAL A 6 -9.06 4.45 -24.70
C VAL A 6 -7.73 4.35 -23.96
N ILE A 7 -7.61 3.33 -23.13
CA ILE A 7 -6.37 2.99 -22.41
C ILE A 7 -5.98 1.55 -22.68
N GLN A 8 -4.69 1.31 -22.72
CA GLN A 8 -4.12 -0.03 -22.72
C GLN A 8 -3.82 -0.47 -21.29
N VAL A 9 -4.26 -1.66 -20.93
CA VAL A 9 -4.14 -2.22 -19.58
C VAL A 9 -3.35 -3.51 -19.60
N ALA A 10 -2.28 -3.56 -18.81
CA ALA A 10 -1.53 -4.78 -18.55
C ALA A 10 -2.26 -5.59 -17.48
N LEU A 11 -2.72 -6.78 -17.82
CA LEU A 11 -3.49 -7.66 -16.95
C LEU A 11 -2.64 -8.85 -16.46
N PRO A 12 -2.79 -9.30 -15.21
CA PRO A 12 -2.08 -10.47 -14.68
C PRO A 12 -2.68 -11.77 -15.23
N VAL A 13 -2.46 -11.98 -16.51
CA VAL A 13 -2.91 -13.15 -17.25
C VAL A 13 -1.77 -13.67 -18.13
N PRO A 14 -1.69 -15.01 -18.39
CA PRO A 14 -0.64 -15.61 -19.20
C PRO A 14 -0.84 -15.38 -20.69
N LEU A 15 -1.13 -14.14 -21.08
CA LEU A 15 -1.32 -13.73 -22.45
C LEU A 15 -0.38 -12.57 -22.79
N PRO A 16 0.24 -12.59 -23.97
CA PRO A 16 1.13 -11.51 -24.38
C PRO A 16 0.34 -10.22 -24.65
N GLY A 17 1.03 -9.08 -24.41
CA GLY A 17 0.51 -7.75 -24.72
C GLY A 17 -0.38 -7.14 -23.65
N CYS A 18 -0.94 -6.00 -23.99
CA CYS A 18 -1.89 -5.24 -23.17
C CYS A 18 -3.27 -5.27 -23.84
N PHE A 19 -4.30 -4.93 -23.09
CA PHE A 19 -5.69 -5.02 -23.53
C PHE A 19 -6.32 -3.62 -23.56
N ASP A 20 -7.04 -3.33 -24.63
CA ASP A 20 -7.68 -2.02 -24.82
C ASP A 20 -9.02 -1.97 -24.09
N TYR A 21 -9.22 -0.88 -23.35
CA TYR A 21 -10.45 -0.58 -22.65
C TYR A 21 -10.87 0.87 -22.87
N ARG A 22 -12.19 1.07 -22.94
CA ARG A 22 -12.78 2.41 -22.99
C ARG A 22 -12.87 2.99 -21.58
N LEU A 23 -12.49 4.24 -21.41
CA LEU A 23 -12.75 4.95 -20.17
C LEU A 23 -14.23 5.35 -20.04
N PRO A 24 -14.79 5.37 -18.83
CA PRO A 24 -16.12 5.93 -18.59
C PRO A 24 -16.20 7.37 -19.04
N ALA A 25 -17.34 7.80 -19.60
CA ALA A 25 -17.54 9.15 -20.04
C ALA A 25 -17.35 10.16 -18.88
N GLY A 26 -16.58 11.21 -19.15
CA GLY A 26 -16.29 12.26 -18.14
C GLY A 26 -15.24 11.89 -17.08
N SER A 27 -14.64 10.70 -17.16
CA SER A 27 -13.53 10.36 -16.26
C SER A 27 -12.20 10.94 -16.74
N THR A 28 -11.37 11.38 -15.80
CA THR A 28 -9.98 11.74 -16.08
C THR A 28 -9.18 10.48 -16.40
N ALA A 29 -8.36 10.53 -17.45
CA ALA A 29 -7.51 9.42 -17.84
C ALA A 29 -6.43 9.18 -16.76
N PRO A 30 -6.40 7.98 -16.14
CA PRO A 30 -5.43 7.67 -15.11
C PRO A 30 -4.02 7.50 -15.73
N PRO A 31 -2.95 7.94 -15.06
CA PRO A 31 -1.61 7.86 -15.62
C PRO A 31 -1.12 6.41 -15.76
N ARG A 32 -0.06 6.23 -16.54
CA ARG A 32 0.66 4.95 -16.61
C ARG A 32 1.10 4.50 -15.23
N GLY A 33 0.87 3.23 -14.90
CA GLY A 33 1.15 2.67 -13.59
C GLY A 33 0.04 2.85 -12.56
N ALA A 34 -1.05 3.55 -12.89
CA ALA A 34 -2.27 3.56 -12.08
C ALA A 34 -3.06 2.26 -12.26
N ARG A 35 -3.77 1.83 -11.21
CA ARG A 35 -4.60 0.61 -11.26
C ARG A 35 -6.02 0.92 -11.73
N VAL A 36 -6.52 0.02 -12.52
CA VAL A 36 -7.92 0.02 -12.96
C VAL A 36 -8.53 -1.37 -12.78
N GLN A 37 -9.82 -1.40 -12.55
CA GLN A 37 -10.60 -2.63 -12.49
C GLN A 37 -11.38 -2.81 -13.78
N VAL A 38 -11.17 -3.94 -14.44
CA VAL A 38 -11.71 -4.20 -15.79
C VAL A 38 -12.35 -5.58 -15.90
N PRO A 39 -13.36 -5.74 -16.77
CA PRO A 39 -13.96 -7.04 -17.05
C PRO A 39 -13.08 -7.84 -18.01
N PHE A 40 -12.67 -9.05 -17.61
CA PHE A 40 -11.91 -9.97 -18.44
C PHE A 40 -12.56 -11.35 -18.46
N GLY A 41 -13.09 -11.77 -19.61
CA GLY A 41 -13.94 -12.94 -19.71
C GLY A 41 -15.18 -12.82 -18.80
N ARG A 42 -15.30 -13.73 -17.84
CA ARG A 42 -16.34 -13.74 -16.80
C ARG A 42 -15.84 -13.19 -15.45
N ARG A 43 -14.59 -12.75 -15.39
CA ARG A 43 -13.95 -12.24 -14.18
C ARG A 43 -13.78 -10.73 -14.24
N THR A 44 -13.61 -10.13 -13.11
CA THR A 44 -13.12 -8.76 -12.95
C THR A 44 -11.69 -8.84 -12.46
N LEU A 45 -10.78 -8.16 -13.13
CA LEU A 45 -9.36 -8.14 -12.79
C LEU A 45 -8.91 -6.72 -12.49
N VAL A 46 -7.89 -6.62 -11.65
CA VAL A 46 -7.13 -5.39 -11.45
C VAL A 46 -5.92 -5.44 -12.39
N GLY A 47 -5.78 -4.42 -13.21
CA GLY A 47 -4.64 -4.24 -14.11
C GLY A 47 -4.02 -2.87 -13.94
N LEU A 48 -2.89 -2.68 -14.57
CA LEU A 48 -2.15 -1.42 -14.58
C LEU A 48 -2.26 -0.74 -15.94
N VAL A 49 -2.52 0.55 -15.93
CA VAL A 49 -2.50 1.36 -17.15
C VAL A 49 -1.09 1.31 -17.75
N HIS A 50 -1.01 0.94 -19.01
CA HIS A 50 0.23 0.86 -19.77
C HIS A 50 0.42 2.09 -20.65
N ASP A 51 -0.58 2.41 -21.45
CA ASP A 51 -0.52 3.49 -22.43
C ASP A 51 -1.92 4.06 -22.73
N HIS A 52 -1.93 5.20 -23.43
CA HIS A 52 -3.13 5.88 -23.91
C HIS A 52 -3.04 5.97 -25.44
N GLN A 53 -3.47 4.92 -26.12
CA GLN A 53 -3.44 4.88 -27.58
C GLN A 53 -4.84 4.60 -28.13
N PRO A 54 -5.16 5.13 -29.32
CA PRO A 54 -6.38 4.74 -30.02
C PRO A 54 -6.38 3.25 -30.27
N SER A 55 -7.52 2.61 -30.02
CA SER A 55 -7.68 1.21 -30.36
C SER A 55 -8.11 1.02 -31.81
N GLN A 56 -7.60 -0.03 -32.43
CA GLN A 56 -8.08 -0.49 -33.73
C GLN A 56 -9.34 -1.35 -33.64
N PHE A 57 -9.80 -1.69 -32.44
CA PHE A 57 -10.99 -2.51 -32.23
C PHE A 57 -12.27 -1.67 -32.13
N ALA A 58 -13.27 -2.02 -32.91
CA ALA A 58 -14.55 -1.31 -32.92
C ALA A 58 -15.39 -1.51 -31.64
N LYS A 59 -15.23 -2.65 -30.97
CA LYS A 59 -15.98 -2.99 -29.76
C LYS A 59 -15.03 -3.17 -28.57
N LEU A 60 -15.02 -2.20 -27.69
CA LEU A 60 -14.23 -2.23 -26.46
C LEU A 60 -15.13 -2.40 -25.24
N LYS A 61 -14.66 -3.18 -24.28
CA LYS A 61 -15.24 -3.21 -22.93
C LYS A 61 -14.82 -1.93 -22.18
N SER A 62 -15.66 -1.48 -21.26
CA SER A 62 -15.36 -0.30 -20.46
C SER A 62 -14.64 -0.68 -19.16
N VAL A 63 -13.76 0.20 -18.71
CA VAL A 63 -13.22 0.18 -17.36
C VAL A 63 -14.38 0.26 -16.38
N GLN A 64 -14.43 -0.64 -15.40
CA GLN A 64 -15.46 -0.65 -14.37
C GLN A 64 -15.19 0.37 -13.28
N ARG A 65 -13.92 0.50 -12.88
CA ARG A 65 -13.50 1.40 -11.83
C ARG A 65 -12.05 1.82 -12.03
N ILE A 66 -11.77 3.11 -11.90
CA ILE A 66 -10.42 3.65 -11.74
C ILE A 66 -10.11 3.58 -10.25
N LEU A 67 -9.07 2.84 -9.88
CA LEU A 67 -8.71 2.62 -8.49
C LEU A 67 -7.80 3.73 -7.96
N ASP A 68 -6.90 4.22 -8.83
CA ASP A 68 -5.94 5.25 -8.48
C ASP A 68 -5.95 6.39 -9.51
N GLN A 69 -5.76 7.62 -9.04
CA GLN A 69 -5.57 8.81 -9.87
C GLN A 69 -4.08 9.11 -10.12
N GLU A 70 -3.20 8.43 -9.41
CA GLU A 70 -1.75 8.53 -9.51
C GLU A 70 -1.13 7.15 -9.77
N ALA A 71 0.10 7.13 -10.28
CA ALA A 71 0.84 5.89 -10.47
C ALA A 71 1.19 5.27 -9.11
N VAL A 72 0.90 3.97 -8.95
CA VAL A 72 1.28 3.20 -7.75
C VAL A 72 2.61 2.46 -7.91
N ILE A 73 3.19 2.53 -9.11
CA ILE A 73 4.50 1.98 -9.42
C ILE A 73 5.38 3.12 -9.93
N ASP A 74 6.56 3.23 -9.34
CA ASP A 74 7.58 4.18 -9.78
C ASP A 74 7.94 3.96 -11.27
N PRO A 75 8.16 5.01 -12.07
CA PRO A 75 8.48 4.90 -13.50
C PRO A 75 9.73 4.06 -13.81
N ALA A 76 10.76 4.12 -12.94
CA ALA A 76 11.97 3.32 -13.11
C ALA A 76 11.69 1.84 -12.89
N LEU A 77 10.92 1.50 -11.84
CA LEU A 77 10.48 0.13 -11.57
C LEU A 77 9.58 -0.40 -12.69
N TYR A 78 8.67 0.43 -13.22
CA TYR A 78 7.83 0.05 -14.36
C TYR A 78 8.70 -0.29 -15.58
N THR A 79 9.69 0.54 -15.89
CA THR A 79 10.63 0.32 -16.99
C THR A 79 11.46 -0.95 -16.79
N LEU A 80 11.88 -1.23 -15.55
CA LEU A 80 12.56 -2.47 -15.20
C LEU A 80 11.66 -3.69 -15.49
N CYS A 81 10.39 -3.63 -15.11
CA CYS A 81 9.43 -4.70 -15.39
C CYS A 81 9.25 -4.94 -16.89
N GLU A 82 9.21 -3.88 -17.71
CA GLU A 82 9.13 -4.03 -19.18
C GLU A 82 10.37 -4.70 -19.76
N ARG A 83 11.55 -4.31 -19.29
CA ARG A 83 12.81 -4.94 -19.70
C ARG A 83 12.85 -6.42 -19.29
N ALA A 84 12.45 -6.73 -18.07
CA ALA A 84 12.35 -8.10 -17.57
C ALA A 84 11.36 -8.93 -18.39
N ALA A 85 10.16 -8.42 -18.63
CA ALA A 85 9.14 -9.07 -19.45
C ALA A 85 9.66 -9.41 -20.84
N ARG A 86 10.36 -8.47 -21.48
CA ARG A 86 10.97 -8.66 -22.81
C ARG A 86 12.11 -9.66 -22.77
N TYR A 87 13.00 -9.55 -21.79
CA TYR A 87 14.17 -10.42 -21.67
C TYR A 87 13.79 -11.88 -21.41
N TYR A 88 12.83 -12.12 -20.52
CA TYR A 88 12.37 -13.45 -20.16
C TYR A 88 11.21 -13.96 -21.01
N HIS A 89 10.77 -13.19 -22.03
CA HIS A 89 9.59 -13.51 -22.84
C HIS A 89 8.34 -13.80 -22.01
N HIS A 90 8.15 -13.06 -20.91
CA HIS A 90 7.04 -13.24 -19.98
C HIS A 90 5.98 -12.15 -20.15
N PRO A 91 4.66 -12.46 -19.99
CA PRO A 91 3.61 -11.47 -20.12
C PRO A 91 3.81 -10.28 -19.16
N LEU A 92 3.81 -9.05 -19.69
CA LEU A 92 4.06 -7.84 -18.91
C LEU A 92 3.11 -7.71 -17.71
N GLY A 93 1.83 -8.05 -17.89
CA GLY A 93 0.86 -7.95 -16.83
C GLY A 93 1.11 -8.89 -15.64
N GLU A 94 1.69 -10.06 -15.89
CA GLU A 94 2.14 -10.97 -14.83
C GLU A 94 3.36 -10.41 -14.10
N VAL A 95 4.36 -9.91 -14.84
CA VAL A 95 5.56 -9.29 -14.25
C VAL A 95 5.17 -8.11 -13.35
N LEU A 96 4.32 -7.21 -13.84
CA LEU A 96 3.79 -6.10 -13.06
C LEU A 96 2.95 -6.56 -11.86
N GLY A 97 2.25 -7.69 -11.99
CA GLY A 97 1.52 -8.31 -10.90
C GLY A 97 2.44 -8.78 -9.75
N PHE A 98 3.66 -9.20 -10.04
CA PHE A 98 4.61 -9.63 -9.00
C PHE A 98 5.12 -8.49 -8.12
N VAL A 99 5.28 -7.29 -8.68
CA VAL A 99 5.78 -6.13 -7.92
C VAL A 99 4.70 -5.45 -7.08
N LEU A 100 3.43 -5.75 -7.33
CA LEU A 100 2.34 -5.23 -6.52
C LEU A 100 2.13 -6.07 -5.26
N PRO A 101 2.03 -5.47 -4.06
CA PRO A 101 1.56 -6.13 -2.84
C PRO A 101 0.19 -6.81 -3.06
N ALA A 102 -0.05 -7.91 -2.35
CA ALA A 102 -1.26 -8.72 -2.50
C ALA A 102 -2.56 -7.91 -2.34
N LEU A 103 -2.61 -7.00 -1.36
CA LEU A 103 -3.78 -6.14 -1.13
C LEU A 103 -4.04 -5.19 -2.30
N LEU A 104 -2.98 -4.64 -2.90
CA LEU A 104 -3.12 -3.78 -4.06
C LEU A 104 -3.62 -4.54 -5.29
N ARG A 105 -3.18 -5.79 -5.48
CA ARG A 105 -3.69 -6.69 -6.54
C ARG A 105 -5.18 -7.02 -6.37
N GLN A 106 -5.69 -6.99 -5.14
CA GLN A 106 -7.11 -7.19 -4.81
C GLN A 106 -7.95 -5.92 -4.95
N GLY A 107 -7.35 -4.80 -5.34
CA GLY A 107 -8.06 -3.52 -5.52
C GLY A 107 -8.27 -2.74 -4.23
N GLN A 108 -7.56 -3.08 -3.15
CA GLN A 108 -7.57 -2.27 -1.93
C GLN A 108 -6.90 -0.92 -2.19
N PRO A 109 -7.28 0.16 -1.49
CA PRO A 109 -6.69 1.47 -1.65
C PRO A 109 -5.17 1.45 -1.48
N ALA A 110 -4.45 2.20 -2.32
CA ALA A 110 -3.01 2.43 -2.19
C ALA A 110 -2.76 3.46 -1.08
N ARG A 111 -2.91 3.03 0.15
CA ARG A 111 -2.58 3.84 1.33
C ARG A 111 -1.57 3.07 2.16
N ALA A 112 -0.58 3.78 2.70
CA ALA A 112 0.16 3.24 3.82
C ALA A 112 -0.88 2.85 4.88
N GLY A 113 -0.91 1.58 5.28
CA GLY A 113 -1.86 1.13 6.29
C GLY A 113 -1.65 1.94 7.55
N GLY A 114 -2.60 2.82 7.87
CA GLY A 114 -2.60 3.53 9.13
C GLY A 114 -2.89 2.56 10.26
N GLU A 115 -2.39 2.88 11.44
CA GLU A 115 -2.74 2.16 12.64
C GLU A 115 -4.23 2.38 12.94
N VAL A 116 -4.99 1.31 12.91
CA VAL A 116 -6.41 1.37 13.23
C VAL A 116 -6.59 1.45 14.74
N ARG A 117 -7.21 2.54 15.21
CA ARG A 117 -7.54 2.72 16.62
C ARG A 117 -9.04 2.93 16.83
N TRP A 118 -9.51 2.52 17.98
CA TRP A 118 -10.84 2.84 18.49
C TRP A 118 -10.72 3.96 19.50
N ARG A 119 -11.48 5.02 19.31
CA ARG A 119 -11.57 6.12 20.27
C ARG A 119 -13.02 6.54 20.50
N LEU A 120 -13.27 7.30 21.53
CA LEU A 120 -14.58 7.89 21.75
C LEU A 120 -14.81 9.08 20.80
N THR A 121 -16.05 9.25 20.40
CA THR A 121 -16.53 10.48 19.79
C THR A 121 -16.77 11.54 20.86
N ASP A 122 -16.95 12.80 20.48
CA ASP A 122 -17.34 13.85 21.43
C ASP A 122 -18.60 13.48 22.21
N ARG A 123 -19.57 12.82 21.56
CA ARG A 123 -20.76 12.27 22.23
C ARG A 123 -20.41 11.20 23.24
N GLY A 124 -19.48 10.31 22.92
CA GLY A 124 -19.04 9.23 23.79
C GLY A 124 -18.37 9.74 25.06
N HIS A 125 -17.59 10.81 24.98
CA HIS A 125 -16.96 11.43 26.14
C HIS A 125 -17.97 11.99 27.15
N HIS A 126 -19.12 12.47 26.70
CA HIS A 126 -20.17 13.06 27.53
C HIS A 126 -21.23 12.05 28.01
N VAL A 127 -21.08 10.77 27.67
CA VAL A 127 -22.03 9.73 28.15
C VAL A 127 -21.83 9.45 29.62
N SER A 128 -22.95 9.58 30.39
CA SER A 128 -22.99 9.14 31.78
C SER A 128 -23.03 7.62 31.89
N ASP A 129 -22.27 7.08 32.81
CA ASP A 129 -22.15 5.65 33.07
C ASP A 129 -23.52 4.98 33.46
N ASP A 130 -24.42 5.76 34.00
CA ASP A 130 -25.79 5.32 34.36
C ASP A 130 -26.57 4.78 33.15
N ARG A 131 -26.28 5.23 31.96
CA ARG A 131 -26.92 4.74 30.72
C ARG A 131 -26.53 3.32 30.34
N LEU A 132 -25.48 2.79 30.95
CA LEU A 132 -24.93 1.46 30.66
C LEU A 132 -24.99 0.50 31.86
N THR A 133 -25.73 0.82 32.94
CA THR A 133 -25.86 -0.04 34.10
C THR A 133 -26.32 -1.46 33.79
N ARG A 134 -27.13 -1.62 32.73
CA ARG A 134 -27.63 -2.94 32.27
C ARG A 134 -26.70 -3.60 31.21
N ALA A 135 -25.59 -2.97 30.86
CA ALA A 135 -24.68 -3.43 29.83
C ALA A 135 -23.20 -3.35 30.32
N PRO A 136 -22.80 -4.17 31.30
CA PRO A 136 -21.50 -4.03 31.97
C PRO A 136 -20.31 -4.12 31.03
N ARG A 137 -20.37 -4.91 29.96
CA ARG A 137 -19.28 -4.99 28.94
C ARG A 137 -19.14 -3.71 28.11
N GLN A 138 -20.25 -3.01 27.85
CA GLN A 138 -20.21 -1.72 27.18
C GLN A 138 -19.71 -0.62 28.12
N LEU A 139 -20.07 -0.68 29.38
CA LEU A 139 -19.57 0.23 30.41
C LEU A 139 -18.05 0.09 30.57
N GLN A 140 -17.56 -1.15 30.65
CA GLN A 140 -16.11 -1.42 30.65
C GLN A 140 -15.40 -0.83 29.40
N ALA A 141 -15.94 -1.09 28.20
CA ALA A 141 -15.37 -0.58 26.98
C ALA A 141 -15.38 0.95 26.94
N LEU A 142 -16.44 1.59 27.40
CA LEU A 142 -16.53 3.06 27.49
C LEU A 142 -15.51 3.61 28.48
N GLY A 143 -15.32 3.01 29.64
CA GLY A 143 -14.34 3.42 30.65
C GLY A 143 -12.92 3.31 30.11
N VAL A 144 -12.56 2.15 29.53
CA VAL A 144 -11.24 1.94 28.92
C VAL A 144 -10.94 2.97 27.84
N LEU A 145 -11.91 3.31 26.98
CA LEU A 145 -11.71 4.31 25.94
C LEU A 145 -11.69 5.75 26.49
N LYS A 146 -12.36 6.04 27.61
CA LYS A 146 -12.25 7.35 28.30
C LYS A 146 -10.84 7.60 28.84
N ASP A 147 -10.20 6.54 29.35
CA ASP A 147 -8.84 6.62 29.91
C ASP A 147 -7.76 6.75 28.80
N HIS A 148 -8.13 6.53 27.54
CA HIS A 148 -7.20 6.56 26.41
C HIS A 148 -7.75 7.45 25.26
N PRO A 149 -7.65 8.77 25.39
CA PRO A 149 -8.23 9.72 24.42
C PRO A 149 -7.62 9.58 23.01
N ASP A 150 -6.34 9.19 22.90
CA ASP A 150 -5.66 8.94 21.63
C ASP A 150 -6.12 7.66 20.91
N GLY A 151 -7.01 6.92 21.57
CA GLY A 151 -7.52 5.65 21.10
C GLY A 151 -6.59 4.48 21.29
N LEU A 152 -7.16 3.27 21.18
CA LEU A 152 -6.47 2.00 21.36
C LEU A 152 -6.57 1.13 20.12
N THR A 153 -5.49 0.40 19.81
CA THR A 153 -5.48 -0.60 18.75
C THR A 153 -6.36 -1.81 19.13
N PRO A 154 -6.86 -2.59 18.17
CA PRO A 154 -7.57 -3.83 18.44
C PRO A 154 -6.79 -4.80 19.32
N ALA A 155 -5.46 -4.87 19.18
CA ALA A 155 -4.61 -5.72 20.02
C ALA A 155 -4.55 -5.24 21.48
N MET A 156 -4.42 -3.93 21.70
CA MET A 156 -4.45 -3.34 23.05
C MET A 156 -5.81 -3.55 23.73
N LEU A 157 -6.90 -3.38 22.98
CA LEU A 157 -8.25 -3.60 23.50
C LEU A 157 -8.47 -5.07 23.87
N GLU A 158 -7.94 -6.01 23.10
CA GLU A 158 -7.99 -7.44 23.42
C GLU A 158 -7.19 -7.75 24.69
N ALA A 159 -6.01 -7.18 24.86
CA ALA A 159 -5.19 -7.29 26.08
C ALA A 159 -5.91 -6.73 27.31
N LEU A 160 -6.70 -5.68 27.15
CA LEU A 160 -7.56 -5.08 28.20
C LEU A 160 -8.92 -5.79 28.36
N SER A 161 -9.10 -6.96 27.72
CA SER A 161 -10.32 -7.76 27.78
C SER A 161 -11.58 -7.03 27.30
N VAL A 162 -11.43 -6.06 26.41
CA VAL A 162 -12.55 -5.35 25.79
C VAL A 162 -13.10 -6.17 24.62
N SER A 163 -14.36 -6.55 24.70
CA SER A 163 -14.99 -7.40 23.70
C SER A 163 -15.37 -6.63 22.42
N ARG A 164 -15.13 -7.23 21.25
CA ARG A 164 -15.51 -6.67 19.94
C ARG A 164 -17.02 -6.32 19.85
N PRO A 165 -17.96 -7.15 20.35
CA PRO A 165 -19.38 -6.79 20.34
C PRO A 165 -19.70 -5.55 21.18
N ALA A 166 -18.98 -5.29 22.29
CA ALA A 166 -19.18 -4.09 23.08
C ALA A 166 -18.71 -2.83 22.30
N LEU A 167 -17.56 -2.89 21.64
CA LEU A 167 -17.08 -1.81 20.79
C LEU A 167 -18.03 -1.52 19.62
N GLN A 168 -18.54 -2.58 19.00
CA GLN A 168 -19.52 -2.44 17.94
C GLN A 168 -20.81 -1.76 18.42
N ALA A 169 -21.31 -2.14 19.59
CA ALA A 169 -22.50 -1.54 20.19
C ALA A 169 -22.30 -0.06 20.58
N LEU A 170 -21.08 0.32 21.01
CA LEU A 170 -20.75 1.73 21.24
C LEU A 170 -20.69 2.50 19.91
N ARG A 171 -20.18 1.90 18.85
CA ARG A 171 -20.15 2.50 17.51
C ARG A 171 -21.57 2.70 16.95
N ASP A 172 -22.44 1.71 17.09
CA ASP A 172 -23.83 1.78 16.63
C ASP A 172 -24.64 2.87 17.36
N LYS A 173 -24.19 3.26 18.57
CA LYS A 173 -24.72 4.41 19.34
C LYS A 173 -24.01 5.73 19.02
N GLU A 174 -23.06 5.73 18.09
CA GLU A 174 -22.21 6.87 17.76
C GLU A 174 -21.37 7.39 18.95
N TRP A 175 -21.04 6.54 19.93
CA TRP A 175 -20.24 6.90 21.09
C TRP A 175 -18.76 6.54 20.91
N ALA A 176 -18.45 5.59 20.04
CA ALA A 176 -17.11 5.25 19.65
C ALA A 176 -16.99 5.21 18.12
N GLU A 177 -15.80 5.48 17.65
CA GLU A 177 -15.46 5.42 16.22
C GLU A 177 -14.16 4.63 16.02
N ARG A 178 -14.02 4.11 14.80
CA ARG A 178 -12.80 3.50 14.35
C ARG A 178 -12.09 4.47 13.43
N VAL A 179 -10.93 4.96 13.83
CA VAL A 179 -10.09 5.86 13.05
C VAL A 179 -8.87 5.13 12.55
N GLU A 180 -8.47 5.44 11.34
CA GLU A 180 -7.21 5.01 10.77
C GLU A 180 -6.25 6.20 10.88
N LEU A 181 -5.39 6.14 11.90
CA LEU A 181 -4.33 7.12 12.05
C LEU A 181 -3.25 6.77 11.03
N GLN A 182 -2.99 7.65 10.09
CA GLN A 182 -1.79 7.52 9.27
C GLN A 182 -0.60 7.52 10.23
N PRO A 183 0.39 6.63 10.04
CA PRO A 183 1.63 6.81 10.77
C PRO A 183 2.07 8.24 10.46
N GLU A 184 2.11 9.09 11.46
CA GLU A 184 2.96 10.26 11.36
C GLU A 184 4.27 9.71 10.84
N THR A 185 4.80 10.30 9.77
CA THR A 185 6.21 10.11 9.42
C THR A 185 6.96 10.61 10.65
N ALA A 186 7.07 9.74 11.63
CA ALA A 186 7.87 10.01 12.80
C ALA A 186 9.23 10.35 12.21
N ASP A 187 9.68 11.58 12.43
CA ASP A 187 11.08 11.88 12.34
C ASP A 187 11.73 10.74 13.08
N THR A 188 12.41 9.87 12.35
CA THR A 188 13.01 8.67 12.90
C THR A 188 13.83 9.14 14.09
N PRO A 189 13.51 8.73 15.34
CA PRO A 189 14.28 9.20 16.47
C PRO A 189 15.75 8.95 16.16
N ALA A 190 16.60 9.92 16.38
CA ALA A 190 18.04 9.82 16.11
C ALA A 190 18.70 8.61 16.81
N ASP A 191 17.97 7.93 17.70
CA ASP A 191 18.41 6.81 18.53
C ASP A 191 17.59 5.54 18.25
N VAL A 192 17.56 5.09 16.99
CA VAL A 192 16.92 3.81 16.62
C VAL A 192 17.82 2.61 16.94
N LEU A 193 19.11 2.83 17.08
CA LEU A 193 20.08 1.75 17.33
C LEU A 193 20.15 1.44 18.82
N ALA A 194 19.83 0.21 19.20
CA ALA A 194 20.03 -0.31 20.56
C ALA A 194 21.51 -0.39 20.95
N GLU A 195 22.40 -0.40 19.97
CA GLU A 195 23.85 -0.43 20.13
C GLU A 195 24.50 0.62 19.23
N PRO A 196 25.65 1.19 19.62
CA PRO A 196 26.38 2.13 18.78
C PRO A 196 26.77 1.45 17.45
N ALA A 197 26.70 2.20 16.37
CA ALA A 197 27.10 1.71 15.06
C ALA A 197 28.54 1.18 15.09
N LEU A 198 28.79 0.03 14.49
CA LEU A 198 30.10 -0.56 14.36
C LEU A 198 30.99 0.35 13.48
N SER A 199 32.24 0.53 13.90
CA SER A 199 33.19 1.31 13.11
C SER A 199 33.68 0.47 11.93
N ALA A 200 33.40 0.93 10.71
CA ALA A 200 33.89 0.27 9.50
C ALA A 200 35.43 0.22 9.47
N ASN A 201 36.01 -0.93 9.12
CA ASN A 201 37.45 -1.08 8.92
C ASN A 201 37.93 -0.38 7.63
N LEU A 202 39.24 -0.40 7.36
CA LEU A 202 39.80 0.31 6.20
C LEU A 202 39.25 -0.20 4.86
N GLU A 203 39.09 -1.50 4.72
CA GLU A 203 38.60 -2.13 3.47
C GLU A 203 37.10 -1.84 3.26
N GLN A 204 36.31 -1.91 4.33
CA GLN A 204 34.89 -1.57 4.31
C GLN A 204 34.69 -0.10 3.96
N ARG A 205 35.47 0.83 4.56
CA ARG A 205 35.42 2.25 4.21
C ARG A 205 35.78 2.52 2.78
N ALA A 206 36.81 1.84 2.26
CA ALA A 206 37.19 1.97 0.84
C ALA A 206 36.06 1.52 -0.09
N ALA A 207 35.37 0.40 0.25
CA ALA A 207 34.23 -0.10 -0.49
C ALA A 207 33.05 0.86 -0.42
N ILE A 208 32.71 1.38 0.76
CA ILE A 208 31.65 2.38 0.95
C ILE A 208 31.91 3.62 0.11
N HIS A 209 33.12 4.21 0.18
CA HIS A 209 33.48 5.38 -0.62
C HIS A 209 33.36 5.09 -2.12
N ALA A 210 33.86 3.94 -2.58
CA ALA A 210 33.76 3.59 -3.99
C ALA A 210 32.29 3.47 -4.48
N ILE A 211 31.38 3.00 -3.63
CA ILE A 211 29.96 2.88 -3.95
C ILE A 211 29.26 4.24 -3.90
N VAL A 212 29.50 5.03 -2.85
CA VAL A 212 28.83 6.31 -2.61
C VAL A 212 29.27 7.36 -3.63
N ASP A 213 30.56 7.37 -3.99
CA ASP A 213 31.12 8.34 -4.93
C ASP A 213 30.84 7.96 -6.41
N ALA A 214 30.20 6.83 -6.65
CA ALA A 214 29.90 6.39 -8.02
C ALA A 214 28.76 7.20 -8.64
N GLU A 215 29.02 7.75 -9.81
CA GLU A 215 27.99 8.42 -10.61
C GLU A 215 27.33 7.46 -11.61
N GLY A 216 25.99 7.51 -11.69
CA GLY A 216 25.21 6.70 -12.61
C GLY A 216 25.19 5.21 -12.24
N PHE A 217 24.95 4.34 -13.21
CA PHE A 217 24.90 2.89 -12.97
C PHE A 217 26.30 2.29 -13.05
N GLN A 218 26.79 1.79 -11.92
CA GLN A 218 28.04 1.03 -11.83
C GLN A 218 27.83 -0.28 -11.08
N PRO A 219 28.18 -1.44 -11.65
CA PRO A 219 28.16 -2.70 -10.95
C PRO A 219 29.40 -2.85 -10.05
N PHE A 220 29.18 -3.21 -8.78
CA PHE A 220 30.25 -3.52 -7.83
C PHE A 220 30.18 -4.98 -7.43
N LEU A 221 31.33 -5.63 -7.33
CA LEU A 221 31.49 -6.95 -6.73
C LEU A 221 32.17 -6.80 -5.38
N LEU A 222 31.41 -7.04 -4.30
CA LEU A 222 31.97 -7.09 -2.95
C LEU A 222 32.36 -8.53 -2.62
N ASP A 223 33.65 -8.84 -2.77
CA ASP A 223 34.20 -10.15 -2.44
C ASP A 223 34.67 -10.21 -0.99
N GLY A 224 34.40 -11.30 -0.31
CA GLY A 224 34.79 -11.51 1.08
C GLY A 224 34.21 -12.79 1.66
N VAL A 225 34.90 -13.39 2.60
CA VAL A 225 34.48 -14.62 3.31
C VAL A 225 33.23 -14.37 4.16
N THR A 226 32.55 -15.43 4.55
CA THR A 226 31.43 -15.34 5.48
C THR A 226 31.91 -14.75 6.81
N GLY A 227 31.17 -13.77 7.36
CA GLY A 227 31.55 -13.08 8.59
C GLY A 227 32.56 -11.93 8.43
N SER A 228 32.95 -11.57 7.19
CA SER A 228 33.85 -10.42 6.96
C SER A 228 33.20 -9.04 7.13
N GLY A 229 31.93 -8.98 7.56
CA GLY A 229 31.23 -7.73 7.75
C GLY A 229 30.78 -7.06 6.47
N LYS A 230 30.48 -7.81 5.40
CA LYS A 230 29.91 -7.24 4.15
C LYS A 230 28.60 -6.50 4.37
N THR A 231 27.83 -6.93 5.38
CA THR A 231 26.56 -6.28 5.73
C THR A 231 26.77 -4.83 6.12
N GLU A 232 27.85 -4.49 6.84
CA GLU A 232 28.19 -3.14 7.26
C GLU A 232 28.46 -2.19 6.06
N VAL A 233 28.79 -2.75 4.91
CA VAL A 233 28.99 -1.95 3.68
C VAL A 233 27.66 -1.59 3.02
N TYR A 234 26.61 -2.40 3.24
CA TYR A 234 25.28 -2.15 2.66
C TYR A 234 24.39 -1.27 3.53
N LEU A 235 24.64 -1.19 4.84
CA LEU A 235 23.91 -0.40 5.83
C LEU A 235 24.49 1.01 5.95
#